data_1ef031f2a32e645495350e5dd08228ae
#
_entry.id   1ef031f2a32e645495350e5dd08228ae
#
_cell.length_a   1.000
_cell.length_b   1.000
_cell.length_c   1.000
_cell.angle_alpha   90.00
_cell.angle_beta   90.00
_cell.angle_gamma   90.00
#
_symmetry.space_group_name_H-M   'P 1'
#
loop_
_entity.id
_entity.type
_entity.pdbx_description
1 polymer ?
#
loop_
_entity_poly.entity_id
_entity_poly.type
_entity_poly.pdbx_seq_one_letter_code
_entity_poly.pdbx_strand_id
1 'polypeptide(L)'
;KDESDYHAFFKDTLRAGHYENNPLSVELMIRSSRAVLDDLLSYGTDFARDEEGNLKYTKEGAHSTNRILYHEDITGKEITSKLYAEVKTRKNITIEEYVTLTDLLVKNGKCVGGRVRKGDEEHDIYANFVVLATGGIGGKYKNSTNYRHLTGDAIDLAKKYNIETEHLDYVQIHPTTFYSEDNERRFLISESVRGEGALLYDKNG
;
A
#
# COMPACT_ATOMS: atom_id res chain seq x y z
N LYS A 1 -6.37 -12.12 13.98
CA LYS A 1 -6.13 -13.51 14.40
C LYS A 1 -7.45 -14.19 14.73
N ASP A 2 -8.11 -13.82 15.80
CA ASP A 2 -9.45 -14.25 16.20
C ASP A 2 -10.24 -13.10 16.83
N GLU A 3 -11.51 -13.31 17.18
CA GLU A 3 -12.34 -12.24 17.76
C GLU A 3 -11.80 -11.68 19.08
N SER A 4 -11.06 -12.48 19.86
CA SER A 4 -10.46 -12.01 21.10
C SER A 4 -9.36 -10.98 20.87
N ASP A 5 -8.71 -11.00 19.72
CA ASP A 5 -7.66 -10.05 19.32
C ASP A 5 -8.22 -8.73 18.76
N TYR A 6 -9.49 -8.67 18.35
CA TYR A 6 -10.08 -7.47 17.72
C TYR A 6 -9.96 -6.23 18.57
N HIS A 7 -10.27 -6.36 19.84
CA HIS A 7 -10.21 -5.23 20.75
C HIS A 7 -8.78 -4.72 21.00
N ALA A 8 -7.82 -5.64 21.11
CA ALA A 8 -6.42 -5.29 21.24
C ALA A 8 -5.91 -4.65 19.94
N PHE A 9 -6.26 -5.21 18.78
CA PHE A 9 -5.88 -4.67 17.48
C PHE A 9 -6.46 -3.26 17.26
N PHE A 10 -7.73 -3.05 17.61
CA PHE A 10 -8.38 -1.76 17.52
C PHE A 10 -7.65 -0.70 18.38
N LYS A 11 -7.35 -1.03 19.63
CA LYS A 11 -6.60 -0.13 20.52
C LYS A 11 -5.19 0.15 20.03
N ASP A 12 -4.48 -0.86 19.57
CA ASP A 12 -3.12 -0.70 19.04
C ASP A 12 -3.12 0.24 17.82
N THR A 13 -4.09 0.08 16.92
CA THR A 13 -4.21 0.91 15.71
C THR A 13 -4.53 2.36 16.05
N LEU A 14 -5.49 2.62 16.96
CA LEU A 14 -5.80 3.98 17.38
C LEU A 14 -4.61 4.64 18.08
N ARG A 15 -3.92 3.91 18.95
CA ARG A 15 -2.73 4.42 19.64
C ARG A 15 -1.59 4.73 18.65
N ALA A 16 -1.35 3.87 17.68
CA ALA A 16 -0.32 4.08 16.66
C ALA A 16 -0.58 5.33 15.80
N GLY A 17 -1.84 5.61 15.51
CA GLY A 17 -2.28 6.83 14.81
C GLY A 17 -2.53 8.01 15.71
N HIS A 18 -2.04 8.01 16.96
CA HIS A 18 -2.22 9.09 17.95
C HIS A 18 -3.68 9.52 18.13
N TYR A 19 -4.62 8.58 17.88
CA TYR A 19 -6.08 8.80 17.96
C TYR A 19 -6.62 9.80 16.91
N GLU A 20 -5.87 10.10 15.87
CA GLU A 20 -6.33 10.88 14.72
C GLU A 20 -7.08 10.02 13.68
N ASN A 21 -7.02 8.71 13.82
CA ASN A 21 -7.73 7.76 12.96
C ASN A 21 -9.25 7.95 13.04
N ASN A 22 -9.94 7.67 11.93
CA ASN A 22 -11.37 7.47 11.95
C ASN A 22 -11.70 6.10 12.59
N PRO A 23 -12.34 6.06 13.79
CA PRO A 23 -12.56 4.78 14.49
C PRO A 23 -13.46 3.80 13.71
N LEU A 24 -14.42 4.30 12.95
CA LEU A 24 -15.30 3.44 12.14
C LEU A 24 -14.53 2.77 11.01
N SER A 25 -13.61 3.50 10.37
CA SER A 25 -12.74 2.94 9.33
C SER A 25 -11.79 1.88 9.91
N VAL A 26 -11.23 2.12 11.10
CA VAL A 26 -10.40 1.14 11.81
C VAL A 26 -11.19 -0.11 12.14
N GLU A 27 -12.40 0.03 12.68
CA GLU A 27 -13.26 -1.12 12.98
C GLU A 27 -13.59 -1.92 11.73
N LEU A 28 -13.98 -1.26 10.64
CA LEU A 28 -14.28 -1.90 9.36
C LEU A 28 -13.06 -2.68 8.83
N MET A 29 -11.88 -2.07 8.83
CA MET A 29 -10.63 -2.70 8.42
C MET A 29 -10.37 -4.00 9.21
N ILE A 30 -10.47 -3.93 10.53
CA ILE A 30 -10.19 -5.08 11.41
C ILE A 30 -11.21 -6.20 11.19
N ARG A 31 -12.51 -5.88 11.13
CA ARG A 31 -13.57 -6.88 10.91
C ARG A 31 -13.49 -7.53 9.54
N SER A 32 -13.06 -6.78 8.53
CA SER A 32 -12.90 -7.31 7.16
C SER A 32 -11.62 -8.12 6.96
N SER A 33 -10.64 -8.00 7.86
CA SER A 33 -9.31 -8.55 7.67
C SER A 33 -9.30 -10.07 7.42
N ARG A 34 -10.19 -10.81 8.09
CA ARG A 34 -10.28 -12.27 7.92
C ARG A 34 -10.75 -12.64 6.52
N ALA A 35 -11.81 -12.02 6.04
CA ALA A 35 -12.33 -12.29 4.69
C ALA A 35 -11.30 -11.94 3.62
N VAL A 36 -10.59 -10.80 3.78
CA VAL A 36 -9.52 -10.40 2.87
C VAL A 36 -8.36 -11.42 2.86
N LEU A 37 -8.00 -11.97 4.02
CA LEU A 37 -6.98 -13.01 4.10
C LEU A 37 -7.42 -14.32 3.42
N ASP A 38 -8.66 -14.72 3.61
CA ASP A 38 -9.21 -15.91 2.96
C ASP A 38 -9.22 -15.73 1.42
N ASP A 39 -9.55 -14.54 0.92
CA ASP A 39 -9.44 -14.21 -0.51
C ASP A 39 -7.98 -14.29 -1.00
N LEU A 40 -7.02 -13.69 -0.29
CA LEU A 40 -5.60 -13.74 -0.66
C LEU A 40 -5.06 -15.18 -0.71
N LEU A 41 -5.42 -15.99 0.28
CA LEU A 41 -5.06 -17.42 0.29
C LEU A 41 -5.69 -18.16 -0.89
N SER A 42 -6.94 -17.85 -1.25
CA SER A 42 -7.63 -18.45 -2.40
C SER A 42 -6.95 -18.11 -3.73
N TYR A 43 -6.33 -16.94 -3.83
CA TYR A 43 -5.52 -16.50 -4.97
C TYR A 43 -4.08 -17.03 -4.95
N GLY A 44 -3.77 -17.88 -3.97
CA GLY A 44 -2.48 -18.56 -3.88
C GLY A 44 -1.37 -17.74 -3.24
N THR A 45 -1.70 -16.73 -2.42
CA THR A 45 -0.69 -16.01 -1.63
C THR A 45 -0.05 -16.97 -0.63
N ASP A 46 1.26 -17.04 -0.66
CA ASP A 46 2.05 -17.92 0.19
C ASP A 46 2.57 -17.16 1.42
N PHE A 47 1.85 -17.28 2.53
CA PHE A 47 2.30 -16.77 3.82
C PHE A 47 3.11 -17.82 4.58
N ALA A 48 4.05 -17.36 5.41
CA ALA A 48 4.88 -18.22 6.24
C ALA A 48 4.03 -19.17 7.10
N ARG A 49 4.50 -20.42 7.23
CA ARG A 49 3.84 -21.49 7.99
C ARG A 49 4.80 -22.10 8.99
N ASP A 50 4.26 -22.68 10.05
CA ASP A 50 5.00 -23.51 11.00
C ASP A 50 5.21 -24.94 10.46
N GLU A 51 5.86 -25.77 11.28
CA GLU A 51 6.17 -27.17 10.92
C GLU A 51 4.91 -28.02 10.76
N GLU A 52 3.81 -27.64 11.39
CA GLU A 52 2.50 -28.30 11.26
C GLU A 52 1.66 -27.76 10.09
N GLY A 53 2.17 -26.75 9.36
CA GLY A 53 1.50 -26.14 8.21
C GLY A 53 0.51 -25.04 8.56
N ASN A 54 0.39 -24.61 9.82
CA ASN A 54 -0.44 -23.51 10.23
C ASN A 54 0.20 -22.17 9.87
N LEU A 55 -0.62 -21.12 9.65
CA LEU A 55 -0.13 -19.77 9.40
C LEU A 55 0.70 -19.25 10.57
N LYS A 56 1.90 -18.83 10.27
CA LYS A 56 2.83 -18.22 11.24
C LYS A 56 2.62 -16.72 11.32
N TYR A 57 2.51 -16.21 12.54
CA TYR A 57 2.30 -14.81 12.82
C TYR A 57 3.54 -14.19 13.48
N THR A 58 3.85 -12.98 13.09
CA THR A 58 4.87 -12.15 13.72
C THR A 58 4.27 -10.90 14.35
N LYS A 59 5.10 -10.15 15.03
CA LYS A 59 4.77 -8.86 15.62
C LYS A 59 5.67 -7.79 15.02
N GLU A 60 5.05 -6.71 14.59
CA GLU A 60 5.74 -5.49 14.17
C GLU A 60 5.54 -4.37 15.19
N GLY A 61 6.21 -3.25 15.01
CA GLY A 61 6.07 -2.09 15.88
C GLY A 61 4.60 -1.68 16.06
N ALA A 62 4.25 -1.17 17.22
CA ALA A 62 2.90 -0.79 17.63
C ALA A 62 1.90 -1.93 17.90
N HIS A 63 2.16 -3.17 17.47
CA HIS A 63 1.32 -4.32 17.79
C HIS A 63 1.63 -4.92 19.15
N SER A 64 0.61 -5.18 19.96
CA SER A 64 0.75 -5.81 21.29
C SER A 64 0.85 -7.33 21.22
N THR A 65 0.39 -7.96 20.13
CA THR A 65 0.40 -9.41 19.92
C THR A 65 0.90 -9.77 18.51
N ASN A 66 1.30 -11.05 18.33
CA ASN A 66 1.64 -11.59 17.02
C ASN A 66 0.36 -11.78 16.20
N ARG A 67 0.14 -10.93 15.19
CA ARG A 67 -1.03 -10.96 14.30
C ARG A 67 -0.71 -10.69 12.83
N ILE A 68 0.53 -10.34 12.53
CA ILE A 68 0.96 -9.99 11.19
C ILE A 68 1.38 -11.25 10.44
N LEU A 69 0.75 -11.48 9.29
CA LEU A 69 1.19 -12.48 8.32
C LEU A 69 2.29 -11.90 7.43
N TYR A 70 3.22 -12.74 7.06
CA TYR A 70 4.37 -12.32 6.28
C TYR A 70 4.81 -13.42 5.32
N HIS A 71 5.54 -13.03 4.30
CA HIS A 71 6.26 -13.92 3.39
C HIS A 71 7.69 -13.41 3.28
N GLU A 72 8.61 -14.05 3.99
CA GLU A 72 9.98 -13.56 4.14
C GLU A 72 10.01 -12.06 4.49
N ASP A 73 10.80 -11.26 3.77
CA ASP A 73 10.84 -9.77 3.87
C ASP A 73 10.22 -9.11 2.63
N ILE A 74 9.38 -9.83 1.89
CA ILE A 74 8.82 -9.39 0.60
C ILE A 74 7.31 -9.58 0.49
N THR A 75 6.60 -9.53 1.62
CA THR A 75 5.15 -9.76 1.70
C THR A 75 4.35 -8.96 0.67
N GLY A 76 4.69 -7.68 0.50
CA GLY A 76 4.01 -6.83 -0.48
C GLY A 76 4.21 -7.31 -1.93
N LYS A 77 5.40 -7.80 -2.27
CA LYS A 77 5.69 -8.37 -3.60
C LYS A 77 4.91 -9.67 -3.81
N GLU A 78 4.85 -10.53 -2.80
CA GLU A 78 4.11 -11.79 -2.86
C GLU A 78 2.63 -11.52 -3.14
N ILE A 79 1.97 -10.69 -2.32
CA ILE A 79 0.56 -10.34 -2.48
C ILE A 79 0.29 -9.75 -3.87
N THR A 80 1.07 -8.75 -4.27
CA THR A 80 0.89 -8.08 -5.57
C THR A 80 1.07 -9.03 -6.74
N SER A 81 2.06 -9.93 -6.68
CA SER A 81 2.32 -10.91 -7.73
C SER A 81 1.17 -11.89 -7.90
N LYS A 82 0.58 -12.37 -6.80
CA LYS A 82 -0.55 -13.30 -6.85
C LYS A 82 -1.82 -12.63 -7.33
N LEU A 83 -2.13 -11.43 -6.83
CA LEU A 83 -3.26 -10.64 -7.33
C LEU A 83 -3.11 -10.32 -8.82
N TYR A 84 -1.92 -9.96 -9.27
CA TYR A 84 -1.66 -9.71 -10.69
C TYR A 84 -1.85 -10.97 -11.54
N ALA A 85 -1.37 -12.12 -11.06
CA ALA A 85 -1.59 -13.40 -11.72
C ALA A 85 -3.08 -13.73 -11.84
N GLU A 86 -3.85 -13.55 -10.75
CA GLU A 86 -5.29 -13.78 -10.72
C GLU A 86 -6.04 -12.86 -11.69
N VAL A 87 -5.72 -11.55 -11.68
CA VAL A 87 -6.34 -10.58 -12.61
C VAL A 87 -6.14 -10.98 -14.07
N LYS A 88 -4.97 -11.52 -14.42
CA LYS A 88 -4.68 -11.97 -15.81
C LYS A 88 -5.54 -13.17 -16.25
N THR A 89 -6.12 -13.92 -15.34
CA THR A 89 -7.04 -15.01 -15.67
C THR A 89 -8.45 -14.52 -16.00
N ARG A 90 -8.80 -13.29 -15.63
CA ARG A 90 -10.15 -12.73 -15.72
C ARG A 90 -10.42 -12.16 -17.11
N LYS A 91 -11.28 -12.81 -17.89
CA LYS A 91 -11.60 -12.41 -19.26
C LYS A 91 -12.29 -11.03 -19.39
N ASN A 92 -12.89 -10.56 -18.32
CA ASN A 92 -13.58 -9.27 -18.25
C ASN A 92 -12.67 -8.12 -17.78
N ILE A 93 -11.37 -8.36 -17.59
CA ILE A 93 -10.40 -7.34 -17.19
C ILE A 93 -9.38 -7.17 -18.30
N THR A 94 -9.19 -5.91 -18.71
CA THR A 94 -8.12 -5.52 -19.64
C THR A 94 -7.02 -4.78 -18.86
N ILE A 95 -5.79 -5.21 -19.01
CA ILE A 95 -4.62 -4.57 -18.41
C ILE A 95 -3.85 -3.85 -19.50
N GLU A 96 -3.64 -2.56 -19.33
CA GLU A 96 -2.82 -1.75 -20.22
C GLU A 96 -1.53 -1.33 -19.49
N GLU A 97 -0.43 -1.92 -19.87
CA GLU A 97 0.89 -1.60 -19.30
C GLU A 97 1.56 -0.44 -20.06
N TYR A 98 2.39 0.33 -19.35
CA TYR A 98 3.10 1.50 -19.90
C TYR A 98 2.16 2.58 -20.42
N VAL A 99 1.00 2.68 -19.80
CA VAL A 99 -0.03 3.68 -20.11
C VAL A 99 -0.13 4.66 -18.92
N THR A 100 -0.03 5.94 -19.23
CA THR A 100 -0.12 7.01 -18.23
C THR A 100 -1.45 7.71 -18.35
N LEU A 101 -2.19 7.84 -17.24
CA LEU A 101 -3.38 8.70 -17.18
C LEU A 101 -2.91 10.16 -17.19
N THR A 102 -3.27 10.91 -18.22
CA THR A 102 -2.88 12.33 -18.40
C THR A 102 -3.97 13.29 -17.98
N ASP A 103 -5.24 12.86 -18.07
CA ASP A 103 -6.36 13.71 -17.68
C ASP A 103 -7.62 12.89 -17.35
N LEU A 104 -8.59 13.55 -16.71
CA LEU A 104 -9.95 13.01 -16.55
C LEU A 104 -10.87 13.57 -17.64
N LEU A 105 -11.77 12.76 -18.14
CA LEU A 105 -12.84 13.20 -19.03
C LEU A 105 -14.04 13.60 -18.20
N VAL A 106 -14.33 14.90 -18.18
CA VAL A 106 -15.45 15.44 -17.42
C VAL A 106 -16.50 16.01 -18.37
N LYS A 107 -17.75 15.58 -18.23
CA LYS A 107 -18.89 16.06 -18.99
C LYS A 107 -20.04 16.39 -18.06
N ASN A 108 -20.55 17.63 -18.12
CA ASN A 108 -21.64 18.11 -17.26
C ASN A 108 -21.38 17.86 -15.75
N GLY A 109 -20.13 18.12 -15.29
CA GLY A 109 -19.73 17.94 -13.90
C GLY A 109 -19.58 16.48 -13.44
N LYS A 110 -19.62 15.52 -14.35
CA LYS A 110 -19.42 14.08 -14.04
C LYS A 110 -18.20 13.55 -14.75
N CYS A 111 -17.39 12.75 -14.05
CA CYS A 111 -16.32 11.99 -14.66
C CYS A 111 -16.93 10.89 -15.53
N VAL A 112 -16.52 10.82 -16.79
CA VAL A 112 -17.00 9.87 -17.79
C VAL A 112 -15.88 9.03 -18.39
N GLY A 113 -14.65 9.13 -17.84
CA GLY A 113 -13.50 8.38 -18.31
C GLY A 113 -12.18 9.07 -17.99
N GLY A 114 -11.12 8.62 -18.64
CA GLY A 114 -9.80 9.19 -18.56
C GLY A 114 -9.12 9.31 -19.92
N ARG A 115 -8.29 10.31 -20.07
CA ARG A 115 -7.36 10.43 -21.19
C ARG A 115 -6.06 9.76 -20.81
N VAL A 116 -5.58 8.92 -21.68
CA VAL A 116 -4.36 8.14 -21.43
C VAL A 116 -3.36 8.32 -22.57
N ARG A 117 -2.08 8.14 -22.24
CA ARG A 117 -0.97 8.23 -23.19
C ARG A 117 -0.14 6.96 -23.14
N LYS A 118 0.13 6.41 -24.33
CA LYS A 118 1.05 5.29 -24.52
C LYS A 118 2.12 5.70 -25.55
N GLY A 119 3.35 5.87 -25.11
CA GLY A 119 4.37 6.52 -25.93
C GLY A 119 3.96 7.96 -26.28
N ASP A 120 3.87 8.26 -27.58
CA ASP A 120 3.47 9.57 -28.09
C ASP A 120 1.97 9.66 -28.45
N GLU A 121 1.24 8.56 -28.34
CA GLU A 121 -0.18 8.51 -28.70
C GLU A 121 -1.07 8.75 -27.47
N GLU A 122 -2.03 9.67 -27.62
CA GLU A 122 -3.08 9.89 -26.64
C GLU A 122 -4.43 9.40 -27.15
N HIS A 123 -5.22 8.79 -26.26
CA HIS A 123 -6.60 8.42 -26.54
C HIS A 123 -7.48 8.50 -25.29
N ASP A 124 -8.78 8.52 -25.51
CA ASP A 124 -9.78 8.61 -24.45
C ASP A 124 -10.37 7.23 -24.17
N ILE A 125 -10.43 6.86 -22.88
CA ILE A 125 -11.12 5.67 -22.40
C ILE A 125 -12.35 6.12 -21.63
N TYR A 126 -13.53 5.68 -22.07
CA TYR A 126 -14.79 6.02 -21.44
C TYR A 126 -15.21 4.93 -20.45
N ALA A 127 -15.69 5.37 -19.27
CA ALA A 127 -16.14 4.48 -18.21
C ALA A 127 -17.24 5.12 -17.38
N ASN A 128 -18.11 4.31 -16.80
CA ASN A 128 -19.13 4.77 -15.86
C ASN A 128 -18.53 5.17 -14.51
N PHE A 129 -17.42 4.56 -14.13
CA PHE A 129 -16.67 4.83 -12.89
C PHE A 129 -15.16 4.86 -13.19
N VAL A 130 -14.46 5.76 -12.55
CA VAL A 130 -12.99 5.85 -12.60
C VAL A 130 -12.46 5.78 -11.17
N VAL A 131 -11.58 4.83 -10.91
CA VAL A 131 -10.88 4.69 -9.62
C VAL A 131 -9.44 5.17 -9.79
N LEU A 132 -9.06 6.23 -9.07
CA LEU A 132 -7.70 6.72 -9.03
C LEU A 132 -6.94 5.97 -7.93
N ALA A 133 -6.08 5.04 -8.31
CA ALA A 133 -5.26 4.24 -7.41
C ALA A 133 -3.76 4.43 -7.74
N THR A 134 -3.34 5.66 -7.98
CA THR A 134 -2.03 6.03 -8.53
C THR A 134 -0.89 6.05 -7.50
N GLY A 135 -1.19 5.73 -6.25
CA GLY A 135 -0.22 5.77 -5.16
C GLY A 135 0.10 7.19 -4.69
N GLY A 136 1.09 7.29 -3.81
CA GLY A 136 1.50 8.53 -3.18
C GLY A 136 2.60 9.28 -3.93
N ILE A 137 3.24 10.22 -3.23
CA ILE A 137 4.27 11.14 -3.76
C ILE A 137 5.71 10.72 -3.42
N GLY A 138 5.90 9.54 -2.85
CA GLY A 138 7.20 9.12 -2.30
C GLY A 138 8.35 9.16 -3.31
N GLY A 139 8.08 9.00 -4.59
CA GLY A 139 9.08 9.09 -5.65
C GLY A 139 9.67 10.49 -5.86
N LYS A 140 9.00 11.55 -5.41
CA LYS A 140 9.50 12.94 -5.50
C LYS A 140 10.61 13.26 -4.48
N TYR A 141 10.75 12.47 -3.41
CA TYR A 141 11.76 12.70 -2.39
C TYR A 141 13.12 12.10 -2.78
N LYS A 142 14.19 12.84 -2.53
CA LYS A 142 15.57 12.41 -2.84
C LYS A 142 15.93 11.11 -2.11
N ASN A 143 15.63 11.04 -0.82
CA ASN A 143 15.88 9.86 0.01
C ASN A 143 14.54 9.15 0.25
N SER A 144 14.21 8.17 -0.58
CA SER A 144 12.94 7.47 -0.52
C SER A 144 13.10 5.98 -0.74
N THR A 145 12.30 5.19 -0.04
CA THR A 145 12.14 3.75 -0.26
C THR A 145 11.10 3.44 -1.34
N ASN A 146 10.39 4.46 -1.85
CA ASN A 146 9.42 4.30 -2.92
C ASN A 146 10.07 4.31 -4.32
N TYR A 147 9.37 3.74 -5.28
CA TYR A 147 9.76 3.83 -6.68
C TYR A 147 9.62 5.27 -7.21
N ARG A 148 10.53 5.67 -8.11
CA ARG A 148 10.60 7.03 -8.64
C ARG A 148 9.38 7.46 -9.45
N HIS A 149 8.63 6.52 -10.01
CA HIS A 149 7.40 6.80 -10.75
C HIS A 149 6.19 7.12 -9.85
N LEU A 150 6.30 6.98 -8.53
CA LEU A 150 5.23 7.35 -7.60
C LEU A 150 5.26 8.85 -7.34
N THR A 151 4.63 9.62 -8.22
CA THR A 151 4.68 11.08 -8.28
C THR A 151 3.41 11.78 -7.82
N GLY A 152 2.39 11.02 -7.39
CA GLY A 152 1.15 11.57 -6.85
C GLY A 152 0.23 12.16 -7.92
N ASP A 153 0.13 11.53 -9.08
CA ASP A 153 -0.59 12.04 -10.24
C ASP A 153 -2.06 12.34 -9.97
N ALA A 154 -2.73 11.53 -9.12
CA ALA A 154 -4.10 11.79 -8.71
C ALA A 154 -4.27 13.11 -7.95
N ILE A 155 -3.25 13.56 -7.21
CA ILE A 155 -3.29 14.83 -6.47
C ILE A 155 -3.35 16.01 -7.44
N ASP A 156 -2.56 15.97 -8.50
CA ASP A 156 -2.54 17.03 -9.50
C ASP A 156 -3.86 17.08 -10.29
N LEU A 157 -4.43 15.89 -10.60
CA LEU A 157 -5.78 15.80 -11.20
C LEU A 157 -6.86 16.31 -10.25
N ALA A 158 -6.81 15.95 -8.96
CA ALA A 158 -7.76 16.44 -7.97
C ALA A 158 -7.76 17.96 -7.87
N LYS A 159 -6.59 18.58 -7.81
CA LYS A 159 -6.44 20.04 -7.82
C LYS A 159 -7.01 20.67 -9.09
N LYS A 160 -6.72 20.08 -10.25
CA LYS A 160 -7.21 20.59 -11.55
C LYS A 160 -8.74 20.63 -11.61
N TYR A 161 -9.41 19.65 -11.03
CA TYR A 161 -10.87 19.54 -11.05
C TYR A 161 -11.57 20.02 -9.78
N ASN A 162 -10.84 20.71 -8.88
CA ASN A 162 -11.34 21.20 -7.60
C ASN A 162 -11.99 20.09 -6.74
N ILE A 163 -11.41 18.90 -6.79
CA ILE A 163 -11.80 17.79 -5.91
C ILE A 163 -11.18 18.09 -4.54
N GLU A 164 -11.99 17.96 -3.50
CA GLU A 164 -11.54 18.16 -2.12
C GLU A 164 -10.41 17.19 -1.77
N THR A 165 -9.38 17.71 -1.12
CA THR A 165 -8.20 16.95 -0.69
C THR A 165 -7.95 17.18 0.79
N GLU A 166 -7.48 16.18 1.49
CA GLU A 166 -7.25 16.20 2.92
C GLU A 166 -5.87 15.63 3.23
N HIS A 167 -5.20 16.15 4.24
CA HIS A 167 -3.92 15.66 4.77
C HIS A 167 -2.80 15.49 3.73
N LEU A 168 -2.69 16.40 2.76
CA LEU A 168 -1.63 16.33 1.74
C LEU A 168 -0.21 16.58 2.27
N ASP A 169 -0.11 17.06 3.49
CA ASP A 169 1.12 17.26 4.26
C ASP A 169 1.57 16.01 5.02
N TYR A 170 0.73 14.97 5.09
CA TYR A 170 1.07 13.73 5.78
C TYR A 170 2.07 12.91 4.99
N VAL A 171 3.29 12.81 5.52
CA VAL A 171 4.38 12.02 4.97
C VAL A 171 4.90 11.07 6.03
N GLN A 172 4.80 9.77 5.77
CA GLN A 172 5.38 8.78 6.67
C GLN A 172 6.89 8.70 6.48
N ILE A 173 7.63 8.91 7.56
CA ILE A 173 9.08 8.75 7.60
C ILE A 173 9.41 7.35 8.11
N HIS A 174 10.07 6.53 7.28
CA HIS A 174 10.62 5.27 7.75
C HIS A 174 11.94 5.52 8.49
N PRO A 175 12.10 5.07 9.73
CA PRO A 175 13.23 5.48 10.56
C PRO A 175 14.57 4.81 10.17
N THR A 176 14.55 3.70 9.42
CA THR A 176 15.75 2.93 9.11
C THR A 176 15.84 2.59 7.62
N THR A 177 16.77 3.26 6.94
CA THR A 177 17.11 2.96 5.55
C THR A 177 18.63 2.94 5.39
N PHE A 178 19.12 2.10 4.49
CA PHE A 178 20.53 2.12 4.13
C PHE A 178 20.81 3.36 3.27
N TYR A 179 21.81 4.14 3.70
CA TYR A 179 22.28 5.27 2.91
C TYR A 179 23.22 4.79 1.81
N SER A 180 23.00 5.23 0.58
CA SER A 180 23.93 5.11 -0.53
C SER A 180 24.00 6.44 -1.30
N GLU A 181 25.07 6.69 -2.01
CA GLU A 181 25.22 7.90 -2.83
C GLU A 181 24.45 7.80 -4.16
N ASP A 182 24.02 6.59 -4.54
CA ASP A 182 23.23 6.36 -5.73
C ASP A 182 21.86 7.09 -5.67
N ASN A 183 21.40 7.56 -6.80
CA ASN A 183 20.08 8.20 -6.92
C ASN A 183 18.92 7.20 -7.00
N GLU A 184 19.19 5.95 -6.72
CA GLU A 184 18.23 4.86 -6.70
C GLU A 184 17.30 4.92 -5.48
N ARG A 185 16.29 4.07 -5.50
CA ARG A 185 15.42 3.81 -4.35
C ARG A 185 16.25 3.30 -3.18
N ARG A 186 16.08 3.92 -2.00
CA ARG A 186 16.80 3.50 -0.79
C ARG A 186 16.38 2.10 -0.37
N PHE A 187 17.37 1.29 0.03
CA PHE A 187 17.10 -0.02 0.61
C PHE A 187 16.47 0.13 1.99
N LEU A 188 15.32 -0.51 2.18
CA LEU A 188 14.62 -0.51 3.45
C LEU A 188 15.28 -1.53 4.40
N ILE A 189 15.69 -1.08 5.58
CA ILE A 189 16.00 -1.99 6.68
C ILE A 189 14.68 -2.31 7.36
N SER A 190 14.27 -3.57 7.27
CA SER A 190 12.95 -4.02 7.71
C SER A 190 12.66 -3.66 9.17
N GLU A 191 11.42 -3.30 9.44
CA GLU A 191 10.95 -3.05 10.81
C GLU A 191 11.05 -4.29 11.70
N SER A 192 10.99 -5.48 11.14
CA SER A 192 11.16 -6.74 11.86
C SER A 192 12.50 -6.80 12.60
N VAL A 193 13.57 -6.22 12.05
CA VAL A 193 14.89 -6.14 12.71
C VAL A 193 14.78 -5.41 14.06
N ARG A 194 14.02 -4.33 14.13
CA ARG A 194 13.74 -3.62 15.38
C ARG A 194 12.75 -4.37 16.27
N GLY A 195 11.79 -5.03 15.65
CA GLY A 195 10.81 -5.90 16.34
C GLY A 195 11.49 -7.03 17.10
N GLU A 196 12.60 -7.56 16.56
CA GLU A 196 13.45 -8.57 17.21
C GLU A 196 14.46 -7.98 18.22
N GLY A 197 14.38 -6.66 18.49
CA GLY A 197 15.17 -6.02 19.54
C GLY A 197 16.45 -5.33 19.07
N ALA A 198 16.69 -5.18 17.77
CA ALA A 198 17.86 -4.45 17.28
C ALA A 198 17.76 -2.96 17.63
N LEU A 199 18.89 -2.41 18.04
CA LEU A 199 19.06 -1.00 18.38
C LEU A 199 19.96 -0.32 17.35
N LEU A 200 19.77 0.99 17.20
CA LEU A 200 20.68 1.83 16.43
C LEU A 200 21.72 2.42 17.37
N TYR A 201 22.96 2.27 16.99
CA TYR A 201 24.11 2.85 17.70
C TYR A 201 24.81 3.86 16.80
N ASP A 202 25.41 4.87 17.41
CA ASP A 202 26.35 5.72 16.71
C ASP A 202 27.72 5.02 16.60
N LYS A 203 28.70 5.68 15.95
CA LYS A 203 30.03 5.11 15.76
C LYS A 203 30.83 4.84 17.05
N ASN A 204 30.32 5.25 18.20
CA ASN A 204 31.00 5.07 19.49
C ASN A 204 30.30 3.99 20.36
N GLY A 205 29.21 3.40 19.90
CA GLY A 205 28.42 2.34 20.55
C GLY A 205 27.31 2.83 21.45
#